data_5fd2d7cad4fd70182c6622fe50201621
#
_entry.id   5fd2d7cad4fd70182c6622fe50201621
#
_cell.length_a   1.000
_cell.length_b   1.000
_cell.length_c   1.000
_cell.angle_alpha   90.00
_cell.angle_beta   90.00
_cell.angle_gamma   90.00
#
_symmetry.space_group_name_H-M   'P 1'
#
loop_
_entity.id
_entity.type
_entity.pdbx_description
1 polymer ?
#
loop_
_entity_poly.entity_id
_entity_poly.type
_entity_poly.pdbx_seq_one_letter_code
_entity_poly.pdbx_strand_id
1 'polypeptide(L)'
;MDTLYKGPALTAELLEKRIREFNWELHAVAQWREPDPKARWHVLVKDNICVDGLRATAGSKAFKALKNDKDAFCVQKMRSKGIHPFGKTTMSELAGFLSTTMPMGYSELGAQGINPIDPDLTPGGSSSGSSISVAAGFCDAAVSTETHGSIVIPAMACGVVGMKPTVGLISRTGVVPISHSLDTPGATARTVNDAARLLSLLAGPDVDDPYTDHCPADLDLTTDLGLSKTPIRVALLVPQDGFDPEQKTALENLIARCKTVNIKIVEAPLKTVETHYKRISSTEIQGDMDKFLSQWGNGQTPSSFKELVQFYRMRDQHHPYGINRLEGALEYDPDLTNNDYLSALIEGTENCRLAIKDTLYTATADAIIAVGFVPWWAVGQAPYIALPIGQRQNKEMIGITIGARQWEDRKVLDIAARIEAILNRD
;
A
#
# COMPACT_ATOMS: atom_id res chain seq x y z
N MET A 1 14.93 -8.82 20.58
CA MET A 1 13.67 -8.58 21.32
C MET A 1 12.53 -9.17 20.52
N ASP A 2 11.50 -9.70 21.15
CA ASP A 2 10.33 -10.23 20.42
C ASP A 2 9.40 -9.05 20.08
N THR A 3 9.75 -8.33 19.02
CA THR A 3 9.00 -7.16 18.53
C THR A 3 7.76 -7.56 17.74
N LEU A 4 7.69 -8.80 17.23
CA LEU A 4 6.51 -9.34 16.54
C LEU A 4 5.36 -9.59 17.53
N TYR A 5 4.15 -9.27 17.11
CA TYR A 5 2.96 -9.51 17.91
C TYR A 5 2.20 -10.75 17.45
N LYS A 6 2.17 -11.76 18.29
CA LYS A 6 1.44 -13.02 18.08
C LYS A 6 0.36 -13.25 19.17
N GLY A 7 0.05 -12.21 19.93
CA GLY A 7 -0.87 -12.28 21.06
C GLY A 7 -2.36 -12.20 20.71
N PRO A 8 -3.23 -12.12 21.72
CA PRO A 8 -4.68 -12.01 21.57
C PRO A 8 -5.12 -10.69 20.93
N ALA A 9 -6.43 -10.41 20.89
CA ALA A 9 -6.95 -9.11 20.43
C ALA A 9 -6.29 -7.95 21.19
N LEU A 10 -5.95 -6.88 20.45
CA LEU A 10 -5.28 -5.72 21.02
C LEU A 10 -6.28 -4.89 21.87
N THR A 11 -5.85 -4.48 23.07
CA THR A 11 -6.54 -3.48 23.87
C THR A 11 -5.83 -2.15 23.78
N ALA A 12 -6.51 -1.03 24.05
CA ALA A 12 -5.91 0.30 24.05
C ALA A 12 -4.65 0.38 24.93
N GLU A 13 -4.73 -0.19 26.14
CA GLU A 13 -3.59 -0.24 27.09
C GLU A 13 -2.39 -1.02 26.55
N LEU A 14 -2.67 -2.17 25.89
CA LEU A 14 -1.61 -2.99 25.31
C LEU A 14 -0.96 -2.29 24.12
N LEU A 15 -1.75 -1.63 23.26
CA LEU A 15 -1.24 -0.83 22.15
C LEU A 15 -0.33 0.29 22.63
N GLU A 16 -0.82 1.08 23.59
CA GLU A 16 -0.04 2.16 24.20
C GLU A 16 1.28 1.66 24.80
N LYS A 17 1.21 0.60 25.58
CA LYS A 17 2.39 -0.03 26.16
C LYS A 17 3.40 -0.43 25.10
N ARG A 18 2.95 -1.12 24.03
CA ARG A 18 3.84 -1.57 22.95
C ARG A 18 4.44 -0.41 22.17
N ILE A 19 3.67 0.64 21.86
CA ILE A 19 4.21 1.84 21.20
C ILE A 19 5.29 2.49 22.06
N ARG A 20 5.06 2.69 23.36
CA ARG A 20 6.04 3.28 24.28
C ARG A 20 7.30 2.43 24.45
N GLU A 21 7.15 1.11 24.42
CA GLU A 21 8.24 0.16 24.63
C GLU A 21 9.10 -0.02 23.38
N PHE A 22 8.53 -0.08 22.18
CA PHE A 22 9.25 -0.52 20.98
C PHE A 22 9.35 0.53 19.86
N ASN A 23 8.53 1.60 19.86
CA ASN A 23 8.56 2.54 18.72
C ASN A 23 9.87 3.34 18.60
N TRP A 24 10.58 3.54 19.70
CA TRP A 24 11.89 4.22 19.69
C TRP A 24 12.95 3.43 18.91
N GLU A 25 12.80 2.10 18.82
CA GLU A 25 13.67 1.20 18.06
C GLU A 25 13.13 0.97 16.65
N LEU A 26 11.81 0.74 16.52
CA LEU A 26 11.18 0.39 15.23
C LEU A 26 10.89 1.57 14.32
N HIS A 27 10.82 2.78 14.85
CA HIS A 27 10.54 4.01 14.11
C HIS A 27 9.28 3.91 13.22
N ALA A 28 8.22 3.27 13.70
CA ALA A 28 7.03 2.96 12.92
C ALA A 28 5.91 4.02 13.04
N VAL A 29 5.83 4.72 14.18
CA VAL A 29 4.78 5.72 14.46
C VAL A 29 5.42 7.10 14.58
N ALA A 30 5.00 8.02 13.72
CA ALA A 30 5.51 9.40 13.66
C ALA A 30 4.88 10.32 14.70
N GLN A 31 3.59 10.16 14.94
CA GLN A 31 2.83 10.89 15.95
C GLN A 31 1.57 10.10 16.33
N TRP A 32 1.13 10.21 17.57
CA TRP A 32 -0.04 9.50 18.04
C TRP A 32 -0.68 10.20 19.26
N ARG A 33 -1.94 9.87 19.51
CA ARG A 33 -2.72 10.23 20.69
C ARG A 33 -3.00 8.96 21.47
N GLU A 34 -3.35 9.06 22.74
CA GLU A 34 -3.79 7.90 23.51
C GLU A 34 -4.96 7.22 22.80
N PRO A 35 -4.89 5.89 22.58
CA PRO A 35 -5.98 5.16 21.94
C PRO A 35 -7.21 5.16 22.85
N ASP A 36 -8.40 5.33 22.29
CA ASP A 36 -9.64 5.30 23.04
C ASP A 36 -9.88 3.91 23.63
N PRO A 37 -9.97 3.75 24.96
CA PRO A 37 -10.18 2.45 25.61
C PRO A 37 -11.55 1.84 25.31
N LYS A 38 -12.50 2.63 24.81
CA LYS A 38 -13.83 2.16 24.39
C LYS A 38 -13.89 1.75 22.93
N ALA A 39 -12.87 2.12 22.13
CA ALA A 39 -12.82 1.74 20.73
C ALA A 39 -12.65 0.22 20.62
N ARG A 40 -13.42 -0.38 19.72
CA ARG A 40 -13.34 -1.82 19.41
C ARG A 40 -12.28 -2.15 18.38
N TRP A 41 -11.71 -1.11 17.75
CA TRP A 41 -10.73 -1.25 16.69
C TRP A 41 -9.87 0.01 16.58
N HIS A 42 -8.55 -0.16 16.54
CA HIS A 42 -7.59 0.92 16.61
C HIS A 42 -6.81 1.00 15.30
N VAL A 43 -6.95 2.12 14.61
CA VAL A 43 -6.40 2.32 13.27
C VAL A 43 -5.36 3.45 13.30
N LEU A 44 -4.21 3.19 12.68
CA LEU A 44 -3.21 4.20 12.32
C LEU A 44 -3.35 4.57 10.84
N VAL A 45 -2.83 5.73 10.47
CA VAL A 45 -2.94 6.28 9.11
C VAL A 45 -1.56 6.72 8.64
N LYS A 46 -1.17 6.35 7.41
CA LYS A 46 0.12 6.73 6.81
C LYS A 46 0.30 8.25 6.78
N ASP A 47 1.51 8.72 6.95
CA ASP A 47 1.81 10.14 7.18
C ASP A 47 1.60 11.04 5.96
N ASN A 48 1.27 10.51 4.80
CA ASN A 48 0.84 11.27 3.63
C ASN A 48 -0.69 11.49 3.53
N ILE A 49 -1.49 11.02 4.49
CA ILE A 49 -2.95 11.18 4.51
C ILE A 49 -3.32 12.23 5.56
N CYS A 50 -4.09 13.26 5.17
CA CYS A 50 -4.52 14.32 6.08
C CYS A 50 -5.51 13.81 7.12
N VAL A 51 -5.25 14.14 8.38
CA VAL A 51 -6.11 13.85 9.53
C VAL A 51 -6.23 15.10 10.35
N ASP A 52 -7.46 15.51 10.68
CA ASP A 52 -7.73 16.69 11.49
C ASP A 52 -6.94 16.68 12.81
N GLY A 53 -6.24 17.79 13.03
CA GLY A 53 -5.41 18.01 14.21
C GLY A 53 -4.09 17.24 14.25
N LEU A 54 -3.75 16.42 13.24
CA LEU A 54 -2.46 15.76 13.06
C LEU A 54 -1.73 16.30 11.82
N ARG A 55 -0.42 16.22 11.81
CA ARG A 55 0.38 16.62 10.63
C ARG A 55 0.36 15.53 9.56
N ALA A 56 0.43 15.93 8.29
CA ALA A 56 0.59 15.05 7.15
C ALA A 56 1.90 15.40 6.44
N THR A 57 3.02 14.95 7.00
CA THR A 57 4.33 15.40 6.57
C THR A 57 4.90 14.66 5.37
N ALA A 58 4.30 13.52 4.99
CA ALA A 58 4.86 12.60 4.00
C ALA A 58 6.35 12.26 4.28
N GLY A 59 6.77 12.28 5.57
CA GLY A 59 8.14 12.08 6.02
C GLY A 59 9.10 13.25 5.73
N SER A 60 8.65 14.31 5.06
CA SER A 60 9.45 15.42 4.55
C SER A 60 9.49 16.61 5.50
N LYS A 61 10.67 17.18 5.68
CA LYS A 61 10.85 18.47 6.38
C LYS A 61 10.14 19.62 5.67
N ALA A 62 9.93 19.55 4.35
CA ALA A 62 9.15 20.54 3.59
C ALA A 62 7.72 20.66 4.08
N PHE A 63 7.15 19.54 4.57
CA PHE A 63 5.77 19.47 5.07
C PHE A 63 5.68 19.38 6.60
N LYS A 64 6.78 19.62 7.33
CA LYS A 64 6.80 19.56 8.80
C LYS A 64 5.70 20.41 9.45
N ALA A 65 5.35 21.54 8.83
CA ALA A 65 4.32 22.45 9.31
C ALA A 65 2.92 22.15 8.75
N LEU A 66 2.76 21.17 7.86
CA LEU A 66 1.47 20.84 7.25
C LEU A 66 0.56 20.17 8.28
N LYS A 67 -0.22 20.98 8.96
CA LYS A 67 -1.26 20.58 9.88
C LYS A 67 -2.60 21.03 9.32
N ASN A 68 -3.48 20.10 9.10
CA ASN A 68 -4.81 20.36 8.56
C ASN A 68 -5.85 20.42 9.67
N ASP A 69 -6.91 21.18 9.42
CA ASP A 69 -8.13 21.32 10.23
C ASP A 69 -9.29 20.49 9.63
N LYS A 70 -8.97 19.63 8.68
CA LYS A 70 -9.92 18.72 8.00
C LYS A 70 -9.30 17.38 7.71
N ASP A 71 -10.13 16.36 7.69
CA ASP A 71 -9.76 14.99 7.34
C ASP A 71 -9.73 14.79 5.81
N ALA A 72 -8.84 13.94 5.32
CA ALA A 72 -8.97 13.34 4.01
C ALA A 72 -10.29 12.58 3.89
N PHE A 73 -10.87 12.48 2.68
CA PHE A 73 -12.19 11.88 2.49
C PHE A 73 -12.28 10.45 3.05
N CYS A 74 -11.29 9.61 2.81
CA CYS A 74 -11.24 8.25 3.36
C CYS A 74 -11.26 8.24 4.91
N VAL A 75 -10.68 9.24 5.57
CA VAL A 75 -10.72 9.39 7.03
C VAL A 75 -12.11 9.83 7.48
N GLN A 76 -12.76 10.75 6.75
CA GLN A 76 -14.15 11.17 7.02
C GLN A 76 -15.10 9.97 6.94
N LYS A 77 -14.96 9.12 5.91
CA LYS A 77 -15.74 7.86 5.75
C LYS A 77 -15.55 6.94 6.95
N MET A 78 -14.32 6.74 7.39
CA MET A 78 -14.01 5.90 8.55
C MET A 78 -14.61 6.48 9.84
N ARG A 79 -14.50 7.79 10.07
CA ARG A 79 -15.11 8.47 11.25
C ARG A 79 -16.63 8.41 11.24
N SER A 80 -17.27 8.55 10.08
CA SER A 80 -18.73 8.43 9.97
C SER A 80 -19.26 7.06 10.40
N LYS A 81 -18.40 6.04 10.38
CA LYS A 81 -18.68 4.68 10.87
C LYS A 81 -18.13 4.42 12.29
N GLY A 82 -17.75 5.48 13.02
CA GLY A 82 -17.35 5.41 14.42
C GLY A 82 -15.91 4.94 14.66
N ILE A 83 -15.08 4.86 13.62
CA ILE A 83 -13.66 4.50 13.75
C ILE A 83 -12.81 5.77 13.63
N HIS A 84 -12.06 6.09 14.67
CA HIS A 84 -11.22 7.28 14.74
C HIS A 84 -9.74 6.89 14.71
N PRO A 85 -8.94 7.42 13.76
CA PRO A 85 -7.51 7.17 13.75
C PRO A 85 -6.85 7.85 14.95
N PHE A 86 -5.96 7.13 15.62
CA PHE A 86 -5.29 7.66 16.82
C PHE A 86 -3.85 8.13 16.55
N GLY A 87 -3.33 7.98 15.32
CA GLY A 87 -1.98 8.44 14.99
C GLY A 87 -1.59 8.23 13.53
N LYS A 88 -0.34 8.59 13.24
CA LYS A 88 0.28 8.56 11.92
C LYS A 88 1.46 7.62 11.90
N THR A 89 1.55 6.77 10.87
CA THR A 89 2.70 5.88 10.67
C THR A 89 3.78 6.56 9.83
N THR A 90 5.05 6.26 10.12
CA THR A 90 6.18 6.67 9.28
C THR A 90 6.09 6.06 7.88
N MET A 91 6.91 6.55 6.97
CA MET A 91 6.92 6.10 5.58
C MET A 91 8.24 6.48 4.90
N SER A 92 8.53 5.91 3.75
CA SER A 92 9.59 6.44 2.88
C SER A 92 9.24 7.87 2.46
N GLU A 93 10.20 8.79 2.54
CA GLU A 93 9.99 10.21 2.27
C GLU A 93 9.37 10.46 0.89
N LEU A 94 8.33 11.30 0.84
CA LEU A 94 7.52 11.57 -0.35
C LEU A 94 7.09 10.28 -1.07
N ALA A 95 6.70 9.27 -0.29
CA ALA A 95 6.28 7.94 -0.78
C ALA A 95 7.36 7.25 -1.66
N GLY A 96 8.64 7.56 -1.45
CA GLY A 96 9.77 7.06 -2.23
C GLY A 96 10.00 7.80 -3.54
N PHE A 97 9.30 8.91 -3.77
CA PHE A 97 9.50 9.71 -4.99
C PHE A 97 10.65 10.71 -4.89
N LEU A 98 11.33 10.78 -3.75
CA LEU A 98 12.43 11.72 -3.54
C LEU A 98 13.69 11.31 -4.31
N SER A 99 14.16 10.06 -4.10
CA SER A 99 15.42 9.58 -4.66
C SER A 99 15.39 8.08 -4.93
N THR A 100 16.08 7.66 -5.99
CA THR A 100 16.24 6.23 -6.36
C THR A 100 17.26 5.50 -5.48
N THR A 101 18.10 6.23 -4.74
CA THR A 101 19.14 5.67 -3.86
C THR A 101 18.72 5.64 -2.39
N MET A 102 17.57 6.22 -2.06
CA MET A 102 17.05 6.25 -0.69
C MET A 102 16.56 4.86 -0.27
N PRO A 103 17.00 4.35 0.90
CA PRO A 103 16.50 3.09 1.42
C PRO A 103 14.98 3.12 1.63
N MET A 104 14.32 1.99 1.36
CA MET A 104 12.90 1.86 1.68
C MET A 104 12.67 2.00 3.18
N GLY A 105 11.67 2.77 3.56
CA GLY A 105 11.34 3.04 4.96
C GLY A 105 12.12 4.19 5.59
N TYR A 106 13.01 4.86 4.85
CA TYR A 106 13.71 6.03 5.36
C TYR A 106 12.95 7.33 5.07
N SER A 107 12.96 8.23 6.04
CA SER A 107 12.57 9.63 5.88
C SER A 107 13.31 10.52 6.88
N GLU A 108 13.53 11.79 6.52
CA GLU A 108 14.23 12.70 7.44
C GLU A 108 13.49 12.98 8.75
N LEU A 109 12.16 12.88 8.75
CA LEU A 109 11.36 13.08 9.96
C LEU A 109 11.08 11.79 10.74
N GLY A 110 11.07 10.65 10.06
CA GLY A 110 10.72 9.36 10.65
C GLY A 110 11.94 8.46 10.92
N ALA A 111 13.14 8.86 10.48
CA ALA A 111 14.34 8.02 10.44
C ALA A 111 14.16 6.76 9.57
N GLN A 112 15.01 5.75 9.74
CA GLN A 112 14.87 4.45 9.07
C GLN A 112 13.91 3.58 9.87
N GLY A 113 12.79 3.18 9.26
CA GLY A 113 11.93 2.14 9.82
C GLY A 113 12.67 0.79 9.90
N ILE A 114 12.55 0.10 11.02
CA ILE A 114 13.24 -1.17 11.28
C ILE A 114 12.26 -2.33 11.12
N ASN A 115 12.67 -3.36 10.40
CA ASN A 115 11.85 -4.55 10.21
C ASN A 115 11.68 -5.31 11.54
N PRO A 116 10.45 -5.57 12.02
CA PRO A 116 10.23 -6.22 13.30
C PRO A 116 10.57 -7.72 13.29
N ILE A 117 10.80 -8.33 12.13
CA ILE A 117 11.22 -9.74 12.01
C ILE A 117 12.71 -9.85 12.27
N ASP A 118 13.50 -8.98 11.64
CA ASP A 118 14.93 -8.89 11.81
C ASP A 118 15.41 -7.47 11.42
N PRO A 119 16.21 -6.79 12.27
CA PRO A 119 16.65 -5.42 12.01
C PRO A 119 17.56 -5.27 10.79
N ASP A 120 18.19 -6.35 10.33
CA ASP A 120 19.06 -6.35 9.15
C ASP A 120 18.26 -6.49 7.84
N LEU A 121 16.97 -6.80 7.92
CA LEU A 121 16.09 -6.89 6.76
C LEU A 121 15.46 -5.54 6.44
N THR A 122 15.22 -5.29 5.14
CA THR A 122 14.44 -4.13 4.73
C THR A 122 13.00 -4.25 5.24
N PRO A 123 12.38 -3.16 5.76
CA PRO A 123 10.96 -3.16 6.08
C PRO A 123 10.08 -3.01 4.82
N GLY A 124 10.69 -2.85 3.63
CA GLY A 124 9.97 -2.44 2.43
C GLY A 124 9.46 -0.99 2.52
N GLY A 125 8.75 -0.56 1.51
CA GLY A 125 8.20 0.80 1.44
C GLY A 125 7.25 0.98 0.25
N SER A 126 6.59 2.12 0.20
CA SER A 126 6.76 3.30 1.07
C SER A 126 5.90 3.28 2.35
N SER A 127 4.92 2.38 2.52
CA SER A 127 4.09 2.27 3.75
C SER A 127 4.78 1.42 4.83
N SER A 128 6.09 1.64 5.03
CA SER A 128 6.91 0.88 5.99
C SER A 128 6.38 0.94 7.41
N GLY A 129 6.15 2.15 7.95
CA GLY A 129 5.64 2.31 9.30
C GLY A 129 4.25 1.67 9.51
N SER A 130 3.40 1.64 8.48
CA SER A 130 2.11 0.95 8.54
C SER A 130 2.28 -0.55 8.73
N SER A 131 3.15 -1.18 7.93
CA SER A 131 3.40 -2.62 8.01
C SER A 131 4.15 -3.01 9.30
N ILE A 132 5.15 -2.22 9.70
CA ILE A 132 5.85 -2.41 10.97
C ILE A 132 4.86 -2.29 12.14
N SER A 133 3.99 -1.27 12.15
CA SER A 133 3.02 -1.05 13.23
C SER A 133 2.04 -2.20 13.39
N VAL A 134 1.54 -2.75 12.27
CA VAL A 134 0.63 -3.91 12.29
C VAL A 134 1.36 -5.16 12.79
N ALA A 135 2.58 -5.43 12.28
CA ALA A 135 3.38 -6.58 12.68
C ALA A 135 3.83 -6.52 14.15
N ALA A 136 4.14 -5.31 14.65
CA ALA A 136 4.53 -5.08 16.02
C ALA A 136 3.35 -4.96 17.00
N GLY A 137 2.09 -5.02 16.52
CA GLY A 137 0.91 -4.88 17.35
C GLY A 137 0.74 -3.47 17.95
N PHE A 138 1.07 -2.43 17.17
CA PHE A 138 0.82 -1.04 17.52
C PHE A 138 -0.56 -0.56 17.09
N CYS A 139 -1.23 -1.32 16.23
CA CYS A 139 -2.60 -1.08 15.79
C CYS A 139 -3.24 -2.39 15.30
N ASP A 140 -4.56 -2.39 15.18
CA ASP A 140 -5.29 -3.50 14.56
C ASP A 140 -5.11 -3.52 13.06
N ALA A 141 -5.14 -2.33 12.43
CA ALA A 141 -4.90 -2.13 11.01
C ALA A 141 -4.35 -0.71 10.74
N ALA A 142 -3.80 -0.49 9.57
CA ALA A 142 -3.33 0.81 9.13
C ALA A 142 -3.83 1.17 7.73
N VAL A 143 -4.27 2.43 7.55
CA VAL A 143 -4.55 2.98 6.22
C VAL A 143 -3.20 3.31 5.57
N SER A 144 -2.92 2.66 4.48
CA SER A 144 -1.70 2.79 3.69
C SER A 144 -2.01 3.44 2.33
N THR A 145 -0.99 3.78 1.55
CA THR A 145 -1.16 4.25 0.17
C THR A 145 -0.19 3.55 -0.76
N GLU A 146 -0.62 3.38 -1.99
CA GLU A 146 0.22 2.80 -3.03
C GLU A 146 0.03 3.53 -4.37
N THR A 147 1.16 3.74 -5.04
CA THR A 147 1.24 4.09 -6.46
C THR A 147 1.76 2.89 -7.25
N HIS A 148 2.82 2.22 -6.70
CA HIS A 148 3.52 1.13 -7.38
C HIS A 148 4.23 0.23 -6.35
N GLY A 149 3.49 -0.67 -5.71
CA GLY A 149 4.00 -1.64 -4.73
C GLY A 149 4.05 -1.16 -3.28
N SER A 150 3.69 0.09 -2.99
CA SER A 150 3.92 0.72 -1.68
C SER A 150 3.03 0.24 -0.52
N ILE A 151 2.05 -0.64 -0.76
CA ILE A 151 1.29 -1.38 0.26
C ILE A 151 1.83 -2.80 0.35
N VAL A 152 1.90 -3.49 -0.78
CA VAL A 152 2.17 -4.93 -0.79
C VAL A 152 3.63 -5.27 -0.51
N ILE A 153 4.58 -4.45 -0.98
CA ILE A 153 6.02 -4.68 -0.73
C ILE A 153 6.33 -4.64 0.78
N PRO A 154 5.98 -3.57 1.54
CA PRO A 154 6.24 -3.55 2.97
C PRO A 154 5.38 -4.56 3.74
N ALA A 155 4.16 -4.89 3.28
CA ALA A 155 3.35 -5.92 3.91
C ALA A 155 4.02 -7.29 3.82
N MET A 156 4.52 -7.67 2.65
CA MET A 156 5.30 -8.91 2.49
C MET A 156 6.57 -8.89 3.35
N ALA A 157 7.33 -7.80 3.32
CA ALA A 157 8.58 -7.68 4.07
C ALA A 157 8.39 -7.82 5.59
N CYS A 158 7.27 -7.34 6.13
CA CYS A 158 6.94 -7.40 7.56
C CYS A 158 6.05 -8.60 7.95
N GLY A 159 5.71 -9.48 7.00
CA GLY A 159 4.91 -10.69 7.26
C GLY A 159 3.45 -10.41 7.61
N VAL A 160 2.85 -9.37 7.04
CA VAL A 160 1.44 -8.99 7.24
C VAL A 160 0.67 -8.96 5.91
N VAL A 161 -0.64 -8.77 5.99
CA VAL A 161 -1.52 -8.64 4.82
C VAL A 161 -1.52 -7.19 4.33
N GLY A 162 -1.34 -7.00 3.02
CA GLY A 162 -1.45 -5.69 2.38
C GLY A 162 -2.38 -5.74 1.18
N MET A 163 -3.43 -4.94 1.15
CA MET A 163 -4.39 -4.88 0.05
C MET A 163 -4.38 -3.51 -0.62
N LYS A 164 -3.96 -3.49 -1.89
CA LYS A 164 -4.21 -2.38 -2.80
C LYS A 164 -5.52 -2.63 -3.53
N PRO A 165 -6.57 -1.82 -3.32
CA PRO A 165 -7.82 -1.99 -4.04
C PRO A 165 -7.73 -1.49 -5.48
N THR A 166 -8.79 -1.67 -6.25
CA THR A 166 -8.99 -0.99 -7.52
C THR A 166 -8.83 0.52 -7.33
N VAL A 167 -8.10 1.20 -8.24
CA VAL A 167 -8.01 2.67 -8.23
C VAL A 167 -9.42 3.25 -8.41
N GLY A 168 -9.82 4.13 -7.49
CA GLY A 168 -11.17 4.67 -7.44
C GLY A 168 -12.12 3.94 -6.47
N LEU A 169 -11.71 2.84 -5.83
CA LEU A 169 -12.50 2.26 -4.73
C LEU A 169 -12.49 3.17 -3.49
N ILE A 170 -11.37 3.84 -3.27
CA ILE A 170 -11.16 4.77 -2.15
C ILE A 170 -10.65 6.10 -2.71
N SER A 171 -11.28 7.19 -2.29
CA SER A 171 -10.89 8.54 -2.68
C SER A 171 -9.49 8.91 -2.23
N ARG A 172 -8.81 9.71 -3.08
CA ARG A 172 -7.49 10.29 -2.82
C ARG A 172 -7.55 11.74 -2.31
N THR A 173 -8.74 12.31 -2.16
CA THR A 173 -8.91 13.66 -1.63
C THR A 173 -8.27 13.79 -0.24
N GLY A 174 -7.29 14.68 -0.11
CA GLY A 174 -6.51 14.87 1.12
C GLY A 174 -5.35 13.91 1.31
N VAL A 175 -4.91 13.24 0.26
CA VAL A 175 -3.68 12.42 0.23
C VAL A 175 -2.60 13.19 -0.51
N VAL A 176 -1.39 13.32 0.07
CA VAL A 176 -0.22 13.89 -0.62
C VAL A 176 0.09 13.01 -1.82
N PRO A 177 0.03 13.53 -3.06
CA PRO A 177 -0.01 12.73 -4.28
C PRO A 177 1.37 12.38 -4.83
N ILE A 178 1.38 11.34 -5.67
CA ILE A 178 2.37 11.11 -6.71
C ILE A 178 1.69 11.15 -8.08
N SER A 179 0.56 10.45 -8.25
CA SER A 179 -0.06 10.22 -9.55
C SER A 179 -1.56 10.01 -9.41
N HIS A 180 -2.37 10.92 -9.95
CA HIS A 180 -3.83 10.80 -9.93
C HIS A 180 -4.34 9.57 -10.70
N SER A 181 -3.58 9.04 -11.65
CA SER A 181 -3.96 7.84 -12.40
C SER A 181 -3.66 6.55 -11.65
N LEU A 182 -2.69 6.53 -10.72
CA LEU A 182 -2.17 5.30 -10.13
C LEU A 182 -2.33 5.22 -8.61
N ASP A 183 -2.38 6.35 -7.90
CA ASP A 183 -2.46 6.39 -6.45
C ASP A 183 -3.77 5.81 -5.94
N THR A 184 -3.71 5.08 -4.85
CA THR A 184 -4.88 4.66 -4.08
C THR A 184 -4.53 4.46 -2.61
N PRO A 185 -5.38 4.91 -1.67
CA PRO A 185 -5.34 4.40 -0.32
C PRO A 185 -5.75 2.92 -0.30
N GLY A 186 -5.28 2.19 0.72
CA GLY A 186 -5.63 0.78 0.89
C GLY A 186 -5.33 0.31 2.31
N ALA A 187 -5.34 -1.00 2.51
CA ALA A 187 -5.28 -1.60 3.84
C ALA A 187 -3.99 -2.37 4.09
N THR A 188 -3.43 -2.18 5.30
CA THR A 188 -2.46 -3.09 5.90
C THR A 188 -3.06 -3.63 7.19
N ALA A 189 -3.09 -4.95 7.37
CA ALA A 189 -3.74 -5.61 8.50
C ALA A 189 -3.07 -6.95 8.84
N ARG A 190 -3.44 -7.56 9.99
CA ARG A 190 -2.95 -8.90 10.33
C ARG A 190 -3.65 -10.01 9.59
N THR A 191 -4.91 -9.79 9.21
CA THR A 191 -5.73 -10.79 8.53
C THR A 191 -6.39 -10.21 7.28
N VAL A 192 -6.76 -11.08 6.35
CA VAL A 192 -7.53 -10.71 5.14
C VAL A 192 -8.88 -10.12 5.52
N ASN A 193 -9.52 -10.64 6.58
CA ASN A 193 -10.81 -10.13 7.05
C ASN A 193 -10.68 -8.70 7.60
N ASP A 194 -9.62 -8.38 8.35
CA ASP A 194 -9.38 -7.03 8.82
C ASP A 194 -9.05 -6.06 7.67
N ALA A 195 -8.31 -6.52 6.66
CA ALA A 195 -8.07 -5.73 5.46
C ALA A 195 -9.39 -5.43 4.72
N ALA A 196 -10.25 -6.43 4.52
CA ALA A 196 -11.58 -6.27 3.91
C ALA A 196 -12.46 -5.30 4.71
N ARG A 197 -12.44 -5.42 6.04
CA ARG A 197 -13.16 -4.52 6.95
C ARG A 197 -12.66 -3.07 6.80
N LEU A 198 -11.34 -2.85 6.78
CA LEU A 198 -10.80 -1.52 6.61
C LEU A 198 -11.21 -0.92 5.26
N LEU A 199 -11.09 -1.65 4.16
CA LEU A 199 -11.52 -1.17 2.84
C LEU A 199 -13.00 -0.80 2.82
N SER A 200 -13.89 -1.61 3.43
CA SER A 200 -15.32 -1.32 3.53
C SER A 200 -15.62 -0.03 4.31
N LEU A 201 -14.76 0.34 5.26
CA LEU A 201 -14.89 1.57 6.04
C LEU A 201 -14.43 2.81 5.26
N LEU A 202 -13.49 2.67 4.34
CA LEU A 202 -12.85 3.75 3.59
C LEU A 202 -13.55 4.04 2.26
N ALA A 203 -14.20 3.03 1.65
CA ALA A 203 -14.76 3.09 0.31
C ALA A 203 -15.99 4.00 0.21
N GLY A 204 -16.18 4.57 -0.97
CA GLY A 204 -17.35 5.36 -1.32
C GLY A 204 -17.07 6.45 -2.35
N PRO A 205 -18.12 6.93 -3.04
CA PRO A 205 -17.99 7.98 -4.03
C PRO A 205 -17.67 9.33 -3.38
N ASP A 206 -16.81 10.11 -4.05
CA ASP A 206 -16.36 11.45 -3.65
C ASP A 206 -16.42 12.37 -4.87
N VAL A 207 -17.19 13.46 -4.76
CA VAL A 207 -17.35 14.41 -5.88
C VAL A 207 -16.05 15.13 -6.26
N ASP A 208 -15.08 15.21 -5.34
CA ASP A 208 -13.76 15.83 -5.56
C ASP A 208 -12.74 14.84 -6.17
N ASP A 209 -13.08 13.54 -6.28
CA ASP A 209 -12.28 12.51 -6.92
C ASP A 209 -13.10 11.70 -7.94
N PRO A 210 -13.17 12.11 -9.22
CA PRO A 210 -13.99 11.47 -10.25
C PRO A 210 -13.67 9.98 -10.50
N TYR A 211 -12.48 9.50 -10.08
CA TYR A 211 -12.18 8.07 -10.19
C TYR A 211 -13.10 7.21 -9.32
N THR A 212 -13.76 7.82 -8.31
CA THR A 212 -14.67 7.10 -7.40
C THR A 212 -16.11 6.99 -7.90
N ASP A 213 -16.45 7.55 -9.06
CA ASP A 213 -17.83 7.58 -9.59
C ASP A 213 -18.49 6.19 -9.71
N HIS A 214 -17.67 5.15 -9.90
CA HIS A 214 -18.14 3.77 -9.99
C HIS A 214 -18.12 3.03 -8.64
N CYS A 215 -17.65 3.67 -7.56
CA CYS A 215 -17.61 3.05 -6.25
C CYS A 215 -19.02 3.01 -5.63
N PRO A 216 -19.50 1.87 -5.13
CA PRO A 216 -20.75 1.81 -4.39
C PRO A 216 -20.69 2.68 -3.12
N ALA A 217 -21.80 3.37 -2.80
CA ALA A 217 -21.87 4.23 -1.61
C ALA A 217 -21.73 3.43 -0.30
N ASP A 218 -22.31 2.22 -0.27
CA ASP A 218 -22.25 1.29 0.86
C ASP A 218 -21.69 -0.05 0.36
N LEU A 219 -20.38 -0.23 0.58
CA LEU A 219 -19.67 -1.44 0.17
C LEU A 219 -19.36 -2.28 1.41
N ASP A 220 -19.80 -3.55 1.38
CA ASP A 220 -19.39 -4.58 2.34
C ASP A 220 -18.55 -5.64 1.63
N LEU A 221 -17.29 -5.74 2.05
CA LEU A 221 -16.33 -6.73 1.56
C LEU A 221 -16.13 -7.89 2.56
N THR A 222 -16.86 -7.90 3.70
CA THR A 222 -16.63 -8.86 4.79
C THR A 222 -17.63 -10.00 4.85
N THR A 223 -18.87 -9.77 4.44
CA THR A 223 -19.94 -10.79 4.53
C THR A 223 -19.57 -12.06 3.76
N ASP A 224 -19.62 -13.23 4.42
CA ASP A 224 -19.31 -14.56 3.87
C ASP A 224 -17.91 -14.68 3.21
N LEU A 225 -16.95 -13.86 3.64
CA LEU A 225 -15.61 -13.83 3.08
C LEU A 225 -14.88 -15.16 3.37
N GLY A 226 -14.37 -15.80 2.30
CA GLY A 226 -13.65 -17.06 2.39
C GLY A 226 -14.53 -18.30 2.63
N LEU A 227 -15.86 -18.15 2.75
CA LEU A 227 -16.78 -19.27 3.02
C LEU A 227 -17.22 -20.02 1.76
N SER A 228 -17.05 -19.43 0.58
CA SER A 228 -17.41 -20.07 -0.68
C SER A 228 -16.65 -21.38 -0.89
N LYS A 229 -17.39 -22.43 -1.28
CA LYS A 229 -16.83 -23.73 -1.68
C LYS A 229 -16.79 -23.92 -3.19
N THR A 230 -17.16 -22.90 -3.95
CA THR A 230 -17.09 -22.93 -5.42
C THR A 230 -15.65 -23.19 -5.85
N PRO A 231 -15.41 -24.17 -6.73
CA PRO A 231 -14.08 -24.41 -7.28
C PRO A 231 -13.55 -23.15 -7.99
N ILE A 232 -12.31 -22.80 -7.72
CA ILE A 232 -11.61 -21.66 -8.31
C ILE A 232 -10.34 -22.15 -8.98
N ARG A 233 -10.04 -21.59 -10.12
CA ARG A 233 -8.78 -21.83 -10.84
C ARG A 233 -7.93 -20.56 -10.79
N VAL A 234 -6.68 -20.68 -10.35
CA VAL A 234 -5.75 -19.55 -10.17
C VAL A 234 -4.50 -19.80 -10.98
N ALA A 235 -4.09 -18.83 -11.78
CA ALA A 235 -2.87 -18.86 -12.58
C ALA A 235 -1.68 -18.43 -11.71
N LEU A 236 -0.68 -19.30 -11.56
CA LEU A 236 0.60 -18.97 -10.93
C LEU A 236 1.56 -18.46 -12.00
N LEU A 237 2.00 -17.22 -11.88
CA LEU A 237 3.02 -16.65 -12.77
C LEU A 237 4.39 -17.25 -12.49
N VAL A 238 4.95 -17.93 -13.47
CA VAL A 238 6.29 -18.55 -13.40
C VAL A 238 7.27 -17.63 -14.12
N PRO A 239 8.32 -17.12 -13.43
CA PRO A 239 9.41 -16.39 -14.06
C PRO A 239 10.15 -17.26 -15.09
N GLN A 240 10.79 -16.64 -16.08
CA GLN A 240 11.54 -17.36 -17.11
C GLN A 240 12.64 -18.25 -16.52
N ASP A 241 13.32 -17.79 -15.47
CA ASP A 241 14.38 -18.52 -14.77
C ASP A 241 13.84 -19.44 -13.65
N GLY A 242 12.50 -19.55 -13.52
CA GLY A 242 11.83 -20.31 -12.48
C GLY A 242 11.88 -19.67 -11.10
N PHE A 243 11.65 -20.49 -10.08
CA PHE A 243 11.69 -20.08 -8.67
C PHE A 243 12.96 -20.60 -8.01
N ASP A 244 13.50 -19.85 -7.06
CA ASP A 244 14.58 -20.37 -6.22
C ASP A 244 14.11 -21.54 -5.33
N PRO A 245 15.01 -22.34 -4.74
CA PRO A 245 14.63 -23.55 -4.00
C PRO A 245 13.68 -23.31 -2.83
N GLU A 246 13.84 -22.19 -2.09
CA GLU A 246 12.98 -21.89 -0.95
C GLU A 246 11.59 -21.42 -1.39
N GLN A 247 11.52 -20.59 -2.43
CA GLN A 247 10.26 -20.21 -3.07
C GLN A 247 9.51 -21.44 -3.61
N LYS A 248 10.23 -22.35 -4.28
CA LYS A 248 9.65 -23.57 -4.82
C LYS A 248 9.05 -24.45 -3.72
N THR A 249 9.77 -24.65 -2.62
CA THR A 249 9.27 -25.40 -1.46
C THR A 249 8.01 -24.76 -0.86
N ALA A 250 8.02 -23.43 -0.67
CA ALA A 250 6.86 -22.71 -0.14
C ALA A 250 5.63 -22.82 -1.07
N LEU A 251 5.86 -22.73 -2.40
CA LEU A 251 4.80 -22.86 -3.40
C LEU A 251 4.25 -24.30 -3.48
N GLU A 252 5.09 -25.32 -3.44
CA GLU A 252 4.65 -26.72 -3.43
C GLU A 252 3.74 -27.00 -2.22
N ASN A 253 4.10 -26.50 -1.04
CA ASN A 253 3.29 -26.57 0.17
C ASN A 253 1.95 -25.85 0.00
N LEU A 254 1.97 -24.61 -0.54
CA LEU A 254 0.77 -23.83 -0.82
C LEU A 254 -0.16 -24.57 -1.80
N ILE A 255 0.39 -25.06 -2.92
CA ILE A 255 -0.37 -25.79 -3.96
C ILE A 255 -1.03 -27.03 -3.38
N ALA A 256 -0.32 -27.79 -2.56
CA ALA A 256 -0.86 -28.98 -1.91
C ALA A 256 -2.06 -28.64 -0.98
N ARG A 257 -1.92 -27.58 -0.18
CA ARG A 257 -2.98 -27.10 0.75
C ARG A 257 -4.16 -26.49 -0.01
N CYS A 258 -3.95 -25.77 -1.10
CA CYS A 258 -5.00 -25.13 -1.90
C CYS A 258 -6.05 -26.12 -2.41
N LYS A 259 -5.69 -27.37 -2.65
CA LYS A 259 -6.62 -28.44 -3.04
C LYS A 259 -7.68 -28.70 -1.98
N THR A 260 -7.37 -28.52 -0.69
CA THR A 260 -8.32 -28.75 0.44
C THR A 260 -9.43 -27.70 0.52
N VAL A 261 -9.25 -26.57 -0.14
CA VAL A 261 -10.22 -25.47 -0.20
C VAL A 261 -10.74 -25.22 -1.61
N ASN A 262 -10.69 -26.24 -2.48
CA ASN A 262 -11.17 -26.21 -3.86
C ASN A 262 -10.53 -25.09 -4.71
N ILE A 263 -9.26 -24.79 -4.49
CA ILE A 263 -8.46 -23.91 -5.33
C ILE A 263 -7.48 -24.77 -6.15
N LYS A 264 -7.60 -24.70 -7.48
CA LYS A 264 -6.69 -25.33 -8.42
C LYS A 264 -5.69 -24.30 -8.93
N ILE A 265 -4.42 -24.48 -8.63
CA ILE A 265 -3.34 -23.65 -9.18
C ILE A 265 -2.86 -24.27 -10.50
N VAL A 266 -2.64 -23.42 -11.51
CA VAL A 266 -2.10 -23.78 -12.82
C VAL A 266 -1.02 -22.78 -13.18
N GLU A 267 0.05 -23.23 -13.80
CA GLU A 267 1.16 -22.37 -14.20
C GLU A 267 0.82 -21.53 -15.44
N ALA A 268 1.32 -20.31 -15.46
CA ALA A 268 1.30 -19.40 -16.60
C ALA A 268 2.62 -18.61 -16.65
N PRO A 269 3.13 -18.25 -17.83
CA PRO A 269 4.39 -17.52 -17.92
C PRO A 269 4.25 -16.09 -17.39
N LEU A 270 5.23 -15.63 -16.61
CA LEU A 270 5.38 -14.23 -16.27
C LEU A 270 5.91 -13.47 -17.50
N LYS A 271 5.08 -12.60 -18.07
CA LYS A 271 5.45 -11.77 -19.23
C LYS A 271 6.07 -10.45 -18.77
N THR A 272 7.07 -9.96 -19.49
CA THR A 272 7.53 -8.58 -19.36
C THR A 272 6.52 -7.66 -20.04
N VAL A 273 6.10 -6.61 -19.35
CA VAL A 273 5.14 -5.62 -19.85
C VAL A 273 5.72 -4.24 -19.66
N GLU A 274 5.71 -3.45 -20.74
CA GLU A 274 6.08 -2.04 -20.66
C GLU A 274 4.96 -1.27 -19.94
N THR A 275 5.30 -0.64 -18.82
CA THR A 275 4.33 0.03 -17.93
C THR A 275 4.31 1.53 -18.08
N HIS A 276 5.34 2.12 -18.69
CA HIS A 276 5.53 3.58 -18.79
C HIS A 276 5.43 4.34 -17.44
N TYR A 277 5.50 3.62 -16.32
CA TYR A 277 5.30 4.15 -14.96
C TYR A 277 6.11 5.42 -14.69
N LYS A 278 7.39 5.45 -15.11
CA LYS A 278 8.26 6.61 -14.86
C LYS A 278 7.70 7.88 -15.53
N ARG A 279 7.29 7.78 -16.79
CA ARG A 279 6.75 8.94 -17.54
C ARG A 279 5.42 9.39 -16.92
N ILE A 280 4.49 8.46 -16.68
CA ILE A 280 3.19 8.76 -16.08
C ILE A 280 3.39 9.51 -14.76
N SER A 281 4.09 8.91 -13.81
CA SER A 281 4.24 9.47 -12.47
C SER A 281 5.05 10.78 -12.44
N SER A 282 6.06 10.95 -13.32
CA SER A 282 6.87 12.16 -13.37
C SER A 282 6.15 13.34 -14.03
N THR A 283 5.23 13.07 -14.94
CA THR A 283 4.36 14.12 -15.51
C THR A 283 3.31 14.54 -14.48
N GLU A 284 2.59 13.57 -13.91
CA GLU A 284 1.43 13.84 -13.05
C GLU A 284 1.78 14.51 -11.73
N ILE A 285 2.89 14.09 -11.08
CA ILE A 285 3.27 14.62 -9.76
C ILE A 285 3.36 16.14 -9.71
N GLN A 286 3.75 16.80 -10.79
CA GLN A 286 3.92 18.24 -10.85
C GLN A 286 2.59 18.96 -10.65
N GLY A 287 1.60 18.66 -11.48
CA GLY A 287 0.26 19.25 -11.39
C GLY A 287 -0.54 18.76 -10.18
N ASP A 288 -0.42 17.49 -9.82
CA ASP A 288 -1.11 16.91 -8.67
C ASP A 288 -0.62 17.52 -7.36
N MET A 289 0.70 17.72 -7.20
CA MET A 289 1.27 18.37 -6.04
C MET A 289 0.84 19.83 -5.95
N ASP A 290 0.85 20.58 -7.07
CA ASP A 290 0.38 21.95 -7.12
C ASP A 290 -1.10 22.05 -6.70
N LYS A 291 -1.95 21.16 -7.21
CA LYS A 291 -3.36 21.06 -6.81
C LYS A 291 -3.52 20.75 -5.32
N PHE A 292 -2.79 19.75 -4.82
CA PHE A 292 -2.82 19.40 -3.40
C PHE A 292 -2.40 20.58 -2.53
N LEU A 293 -1.29 21.23 -2.81
CA LEU A 293 -0.76 22.34 -2.02
C LEU A 293 -1.69 23.56 -2.05
N SER A 294 -2.38 23.83 -3.16
CA SER A 294 -3.38 24.91 -3.24
C SER A 294 -4.59 24.68 -2.35
N GLN A 295 -5.00 23.43 -2.12
CA GLN A 295 -6.20 23.04 -1.38
C GLN A 295 -5.93 22.71 0.09
N TRP A 296 -4.75 22.16 0.39
CA TRP A 296 -4.37 21.58 1.68
C TRP A 296 -3.15 22.26 2.30
N GLY A 297 -2.41 23.07 1.55
CA GLY A 297 -1.32 23.89 2.07
C GLY A 297 -1.79 24.94 3.07
N ASN A 298 -0.91 25.37 3.97
CA ASN A 298 -1.24 26.31 5.05
C ASN A 298 -0.36 27.56 5.05
N GLY A 299 0.32 27.86 3.94
CA GLY A 299 1.22 29.01 3.80
C GLY A 299 2.59 28.88 4.50
N GLN A 300 2.81 27.77 5.21
CA GLN A 300 4.09 27.43 5.85
C GLN A 300 4.82 26.26 5.15
N THR A 301 4.25 25.80 4.05
CA THR A 301 4.78 24.75 3.17
C THR A 301 5.08 25.35 1.81
N PRO A 302 5.87 24.69 0.95
CA PRO A 302 5.94 25.03 -0.46
C PRO A 302 4.53 25.19 -1.05
N SER A 303 4.34 26.11 -1.97
CA SER A 303 3.04 26.34 -2.64
C SER A 303 2.90 25.63 -3.98
N SER A 304 4.01 25.03 -4.45
CA SER A 304 4.06 24.29 -5.73
C SER A 304 5.12 23.19 -5.71
N PHE A 305 5.04 22.29 -6.68
CA PHE A 305 6.06 21.26 -6.91
C PHE A 305 7.46 21.87 -7.15
N LYS A 306 7.51 22.95 -7.92
CA LYS A 306 8.78 23.67 -8.18
C LYS A 306 9.38 24.23 -6.89
N GLU A 307 8.56 24.81 -6.02
CA GLU A 307 9.02 25.29 -4.72
C GLU A 307 9.42 24.14 -3.79
N LEU A 308 8.75 22.99 -3.85
CA LEU A 308 9.15 21.78 -3.14
C LEU A 308 10.55 21.33 -3.57
N VAL A 309 10.83 21.26 -4.87
CA VAL A 309 12.19 20.97 -5.38
C VAL A 309 13.20 22.01 -4.92
N GLN A 310 12.83 23.30 -4.99
CA GLN A 310 13.69 24.40 -4.55
C GLN A 310 13.99 24.34 -3.05
N PHE A 311 13.02 23.95 -2.22
CA PHE A 311 13.23 23.73 -0.79
C PHE A 311 14.38 22.74 -0.53
N TYR A 312 14.43 21.64 -1.24
CA TYR A 312 15.51 20.64 -1.07
C TYR A 312 16.86 21.13 -1.62
N ARG A 313 16.87 21.90 -2.72
CA ARG A 313 18.08 22.48 -3.31
C ARG A 313 18.76 23.54 -2.44
N MET A 314 17.96 24.34 -1.73
CA MET A 314 18.45 25.48 -0.94
C MET A 314 18.83 25.13 0.49
N ARG A 315 18.70 23.90 0.91
CA ARG A 315 19.03 23.51 2.29
C ARG A 315 20.53 23.51 2.52
N ASP A 316 20.96 24.04 3.68
CA ASP A 316 22.36 24.06 4.12
C ASP A 316 23.00 22.66 4.16
N GLN A 317 22.18 21.65 4.51
CA GLN A 317 22.57 20.25 4.45
C GLN A 317 21.75 19.54 3.37
N HIS A 318 22.43 19.05 2.35
CA HIS A 318 21.81 18.23 1.32
C HIS A 318 21.17 16.97 1.92
N HIS A 319 20.07 16.51 1.32
CA HIS A 319 19.47 15.25 1.70
C HIS A 319 20.49 14.11 1.52
N PRO A 320 20.69 13.20 2.51
CA PRO A 320 21.77 12.21 2.50
C PRO A 320 21.76 11.28 1.29
N TYR A 321 20.59 11.08 0.69
CA TYR A 321 20.40 10.22 -0.49
C TYR A 321 20.12 11.00 -1.78
N GLY A 322 20.30 12.34 -1.77
CA GLY A 322 19.97 13.18 -2.91
C GLY A 322 18.46 13.25 -3.21
N ILE A 323 18.11 13.92 -4.31
CA ILE A 323 16.74 14.18 -4.75
C ILE A 323 16.54 13.92 -6.25
N ASN A 324 17.28 12.98 -6.80
CA ASN A 324 17.40 12.77 -8.24
C ASN A 324 16.05 12.40 -8.92
N ARG A 325 15.17 11.73 -8.22
CA ARG A 325 13.86 11.36 -8.75
C ARG A 325 12.90 12.56 -8.75
N LEU A 326 12.92 13.35 -7.67
CA LEU A 326 12.13 14.57 -7.57
C LEU A 326 12.57 15.60 -8.61
N GLU A 327 13.89 15.82 -8.77
CA GLU A 327 14.45 16.71 -9.80
C GLU A 327 14.18 16.20 -11.22
N GLY A 328 14.35 14.90 -11.44
CA GLY A 328 14.13 14.28 -12.74
C GLY A 328 12.68 14.39 -13.23
N ALA A 329 11.71 14.62 -12.34
CA ALA A 329 10.35 14.89 -12.76
C ALA A 329 10.20 16.22 -13.51
N LEU A 330 11.06 17.21 -13.23
CA LEU A 330 11.07 18.51 -13.94
C LEU A 330 11.52 18.40 -15.42
N GLU A 331 12.10 17.27 -15.81
CA GLU A 331 12.47 17.00 -17.21
C GLU A 331 11.24 16.63 -18.08
N TYR A 332 10.12 16.34 -17.45
CA TYR A 332 8.87 15.97 -18.13
C TYR A 332 7.95 17.20 -18.26
N ASP A 333 7.32 17.32 -19.42
CA ASP A 333 6.30 18.34 -19.63
C ASP A 333 5.09 18.06 -18.72
N PRO A 334 4.69 19.00 -17.85
CA PRO A 334 3.54 18.82 -16.96
C PRO A 334 2.18 18.92 -17.65
N ASP A 335 2.14 19.22 -18.96
CA ASP A 335 0.89 19.29 -19.71
C ASP A 335 0.30 17.90 -19.93
N LEU A 336 -0.81 17.63 -19.24
CA LEU A 336 -1.54 16.37 -19.32
C LEU A 336 -2.22 16.13 -20.69
N THR A 337 -2.22 17.12 -21.58
CA THR A 337 -2.69 16.99 -22.98
C THR A 337 -1.56 16.65 -23.94
N ASN A 338 -0.32 16.62 -23.49
CA ASN A 338 0.85 16.24 -24.28
C ASN A 338 0.73 14.80 -24.79
N ASN A 339 0.96 14.61 -26.10
CA ASN A 339 0.82 13.31 -26.76
C ASN A 339 1.72 12.23 -26.16
N ASP A 340 2.94 12.56 -25.74
CA ASP A 340 3.88 11.60 -25.15
C ASP A 340 3.36 11.07 -23.80
N TYR A 341 2.75 11.94 -23.00
CA TYR A 341 2.11 11.53 -21.76
C TYR A 341 0.85 10.70 -22.01
N LEU A 342 -0.05 11.17 -22.89
CA LEU A 342 -1.29 10.46 -23.22
C LEU A 342 -1.01 9.06 -23.80
N SER A 343 -0.03 8.95 -24.71
CA SER A 343 0.39 7.65 -25.24
C SER A 343 0.92 6.74 -24.13
N ALA A 344 1.80 7.26 -23.27
CA ALA A 344 2.36 6.48 -22.16
C ALA A 344 1.27 6.01 -21.16
N LEU A 345 0.30 6.87 -20.84
CA LEU A 345 -0.80 6.53 -19.96
C LEU A 345 -1.69 5.45 -20.56
N ILE A 346 -2.13 5.64 -21.81
CA ILE A 346 -3.00 4.68 -22.50
C ILE A 346 -2.27 3.36 -22.71
N GLU A 347 -1.08 3.36 -23.30
CA GLU A 347 -0.32 2.15 -23.58
C GLU A 347 0.06 1.42 -22.28
N GLY A 348 0.55 2.12 -21.27
CA GLY A 348 0.95 1.51 -20.00
C GLY A 348 -0.23 0.84 -19.29
N THR A 349 -1.37 1.52 -19.18
CA THR A 349 -2.56 0.97 -18.53
C THR A 349 -3.16 -0.18 -19.33
N GLU A 350 -3.31 -0.04 -20.65
CA GLU A 350 -3.89 -1.10 -21.50
C GLU A 350 -2.98 -2.32 -21.61
N ASN A 351 -1.66 -2.16 -21.77
CA ASN A 351 -0.72 -3.28 -21.80
C ASN A 351 -0.80 -4.11 -20.51
N CYS A 352 -0.90 -3.45 -19.35
CA CYS A 352 -1.04 -4.13 -18.07
C CYS A 352 -2.41 -4.84 -17.93
N ARG A 353 -3.50 -4.19 -18.34
CA ARG A 353 -4.85 -4.80 -18.35
C ARG A 353 -4.93 -5.99 -19.30
N LEU A 354 -4.33 -5.88 -20.48
CA LEU A 354 -4.24 -6.98 -21.46
C LEU A 354 -3.42 -8.14 -20.90
N ALA A 355 -2.28 -7.89 -20.24
CA ALA A 355 -1.49 -8.95 -19.63
C ALA A 355 -2.29 -9.73 -18.57
N ILE A 356 -3.06 -9.02 -17.72
CA ILE A 356 -3.98 -9.64 -16.76
C ILE A 356 -5.05 -10.45 -17.49
N LYS A 357 -5.75 -9.85 -18.46
CA LYS A 357 -6.84 -10.48 -19.21
C LYS A 357 -6.36 -11.72 -19.97
N ASP A 358 -5.26 -11.61 -20.70
CA ASP A 358 -4.68 -12.71 -21.47
C ASP A 358 -4.24 -13.86 -20.61
N THR A 359 -3.61 -13.57 -19.45
CA THR A 359 -3.21 -14.60 -18.49
C THR A 359 -4.43 -15.36 -17.97
N LEU A 360 -5.47 -14.63 -17.54
CA LEU A 360 -6.72 -15.23 -17.05
C LEU A 360 -7.41 -16.07 -18.14
N TYR A 361 -7.47 -15.56 -19.35
CA TYR A 361 -8.09 -16.25 -20.49
C TYR A 361 -7.32 -17.52 -20.87
N THR A 362 -6.00 -17.41 -21.09
CA THR A 362 -5.16 -18.52 -21.55
C THR A 362 -5.08 -19.64 -20.51
N ALA A 363 -4.99 -19.29 -19.22
CA ALA A 363 -4.98 -20.25 -18.12
C ALA A 363 -6.39 -20.74 -17.76
N THR A 364 -7.44 -20.18 -18.34
CA THR A 364 -8.84 -20.38 -17.92
C THR A 364 -8.97 -20.21 -16.40
N ALA A 365 -8.45 -19.07 -15.89
CA ALA A 365 -8.33 -18.79 -14.47
C ALA A 365 -9.21 -17.63 -14.01
N ASP A 366 -9.59 -17.65 -12.73
CA ASP A 366 -10.42 -16.62 -12.08
C ASP A 366 -9.58 -15.49 -11.50
N ALA A 367 -8.33 -15.81 -11.10
CA ALA A 367 -7.36 -14.87 -10.53
C ALA A 367 -5.92 -15.31 -10.88
N ILE A 368 -4.96 -14.46 -10.52
CA ILE A 368 -3.54 -14.66 -10.77
C ILE A 368 -2.79 -14.58 -9.44
N ILE A 369 -1.83 -15.50 -9.23
CA ILE A 369 -0.85 -15.46 -8.14
C ILE A 369 0.52 -15.18 -8.74
N ALA A 370 1.31 -14.33 -8.08
CA ALA A 370 2.73 -14.17 -8.32
C ALA A 370 3.52 -14.23 -7.00
N VAL A 371 4.77 -14.68 -7.05
CA VAL A 371 5.70 -14.49 -5.93
C VAL A 371 6.24 -13.07 -6.00
N GLY A 372 6.11 -12.33 -4.89
CA GLY A 372 6.52 -10.94 -4.83
C GLY A 372 5.54 -9.97 -5.54
N PHE A 373 6.06 -8.82 -5.92
CA PHE A 373 5.31 -7.74 -6.58
C PHE A 373 5.43 -7.83 -8.10
N VAL A 374 4.32 -7.66 -8.80
CA VAL A 374 4.26 -7.54 -10.26
C VAL A 374 3.61 -6.21 -10.64
N PRO A 375 4.26 -5.37 -11.48
CA PRO A 375 3.77 -4.03 -11.82
C PRO A 375 2.42 -3.96 -12.53
N TRP A 376 1.99 -5.05 -13.17
CA TRP A 376 0.76 -5.09 -13.99
C TRP A 376 -0.48 -4.60 -13.24
N TRP A 377 -0.63 -5.02 -11.97
CA TRP A 377 -1.80 -4.63 -11.18
C TRP A 377 -1.77 -3.16 -10.80
N ALA A 378 -0.59 -2.62 -10.47
CA ALA A 378 -0.45 -1.22 -10.09
C ALA A 378 -0.83 -0.31 -11.26
N VAL A 379 -0.15 -0.45 -12.40
CA VAL A 379 -0.35 0.40 -13.59
C VAL A 379 -1.66 0.06 -14.30
N GLY A 380 -2.08 -1.21 -14.32
CA GLY A 380 -3.41 -1.63 -14.80
C GLY A 380 -4.56 -1.23 -13.87
N GLN A 381 -4.27 -0.53 -12.75
CA GLN A 381 -5.26 -0.03 -11.78
C GLN A 381 -6.12 -1.12 -11.13
N ALA A 382 -5.68 -2.37 -11.17
CA ALA A 382 -6.41 -3.54 -10.72
C ALA A 382 -6.18 -3.81 -9.21
N PRO A 383 -7.09 -4.54 -8.53
CA PRO A 383 -6.93 -4.92 -7.13
C PRO A 383 -5.94 -6.07 -6.98
N TYR A 384 -5.14 -6.03 -5.92
CA TYR A 384 -4.30 -7.15 -5.50
C TYR A 384 -3.95 -7.09 -4.02
N ILE A 385 -3.70 -8.28 -3.45
CA ILE A 385 -3.42 -8.46 -2.03
C ILE A 385 -2.14 -9.27 -1.84
N ALA A 386 -1.32 -8.88 -0.89
CA ALA A 386 -0.14 -9.62 -0.47
C ALA A 386 -0.43 -10.50 0.73
N LEU A 387 0.07 -11.75 0.69
CA LEU A 387 0.05 -12.71 1.79
C LEU A 387 1.44 -13.30 2.01
N PRO A 388 1.91 -13.42 3.26
CA PRO A 388 3.09 -14.22 3.57
C PRO A 388 2.75 -15.72 3.46
N ILE A 389 3.61 -16.51 2.79
CA ILE A 389 3.43 -17.97 2.62
C ILE A 389 4.57 -18.79 3.21
N GLY A 390 5.63 -18.16 3.63
CA GLY A 390 6.80 -18.84 4.21
C GLY A 390 7.88 -17.85 4.62
N GLN A 391 8.96 -18.38 5.13
CA GLN A 391 10.12 -17.61 5.57
C GLN A 391 11.40 -18.32 5.11
N ARG A 392 12.37 -17.54 4.65
CA ARG A 392 13.69 -18.03 4.26
C ARG A 392 14.56 -18.34 5.48
N GLN A 393 15.66 -19.04 5.27
CA GLN A 393 16.65 -19.30 6.33
C GLN A 393 17.25 -18.01 6.91
N ASN A 394 17.40 -16.97 6.09
CA ASN A 394 17.85 -15.65 6.51
C ASN A 394 16.72 -14.79 7.14
N LYS A 395 15.58 -15.39 7.46
CA LYS A 395 14.37 -14.78 8.03
C LYS A 395 13.58 -13.86 7.09
N GLU A 396 14.02 -13.62 5.87
CA GLU A 396 13.25 -12.87 4.88
C GLU A 396 11.93 -13.61 4.57
N MET A 397 10.83 -12.86 4.50
CA MET A 397 9.53 -13.46 4.20
C MET A 397 9.40 -13.82 2.72
N ILE A 398 8.82 -14.97 2.45
CA ILE A 398 8.34 -15.34 1.12
C ILE A 398 6.87 -14.96 1.06
N GLY A 399 6.54 -13.99 0.18
CA GLY A 399 5.18 -13.51 -0.01
C GLY A 399 4.68 -13.76 -1.42
N ILE A 400 3.38 -13.94 -1.53
CA ILE A 400 2.67 -13.94 -2.81
C ILE A 400 1.78 -12.72 -2.92
N THR A 401 1.52 -12.28 -4.14
CA THR A 401 0.44 -11.37 -4.48
C THR A 401 -0.64 -12.13 -5.24
N ILE A 402 -1.90 -11.85 -4.92
CA ILE A 402 -3.09 -12.39 -5.59
C ILE A 402 -3.82 -11.21 -6.20
N GLY A 403 -4.03 -11.22 -7.51
CA GLY A 403 -4.71 -10.13 -8.23
C GLY A 403 -5.73 -10.64 -9.23
N ALA A 404 -6.63 -9.73 -9.63
CA ALA A 404 -7.66 -9.99 -10.62
C ALA A 404 -7.89 -8.75 -11.49
N ARG A 405 -9.00 -8.67 -12.24
CA ARG A 405 -9.35 -7.49 -13.05
C ARG A 405 -9.81 -6.35 -12.16
N GLN A 406 -9.81 -5.13 -12.70
CA GLN A 406 -10.44 -3.98 -12.03
C GLN A 406 -11.85 -4.33 -11.55
N TRP A 407 -12.20 -3.81 -10.37
CA TRP A 407 -13.49 -4.00 -9.70
C TRP A 407 -13.79 -5.45 -9.27
N GLU A 408 -12.79 -6.33 -9.30
CA GLU A 408 -12.89 -7.68 -8.75
C GLU A 408 -12.28 -7.78 -7.32
N ASP A 409 -12.28 -6.68 -6.56
CA ASP A 409 -11.72 -6.59 -5.19
C ASP A 409 -12.25 -7.68 -4.26
N ARG A 410 -13.57 -7.91 -4.30
CA ARG A 410 -14.22 -8.96 -3.50
C ARG A 410 -13.71 -10.35 -3.85
N LYS A 411 -13.48 -10.63 -5.13
CA LYS A 411 -12.93 -11.92 -5.60
C LYS A 411 -11.52 -12.14 -5.08
N VAL A 412 -10.67 -11.10 -5.16
CA VAL A 412 -9.29 -11.13 -4.64
C VAL A 412 -9.28 -11.44 -3.15
N LEU A 413 -10.12 -10.74 -2.39
CA LEU A 413 -10.26 -10.96 -0.94
C LEU A 413 -10.79 -12.36 -0.60
N ASP A 414 -11.79 -12.87 -1.32
CA ASP A 414 -12.34 -14.21 -1.08
C ASP A 414 -11.30 -15.31 -1.30
N ILE A 415 -10.53 -15.23 -2.38
CA ILE A 415 -9.46 -16.18 -2.67
C ILE A 415 -8.36 -16.08 -1.61
N ALA A 416 -7.97 -14.86 -1.23
CA ALA A 416 -6.97 -14.62 -0.21
C ALA A 416 -7.40 -15.16 1.17
N ALA A 417 -8.66 -14.95 1.58
CA ALA A 417 -9.19 -15.47 2.84
C ALA A 417 -9.22 -17.02 2.88
N ARG A 418 -9.55 -17.66 1.76
CA ARG A 418 -9.50 -19.14 1.65
C ARG A 418 -8.06 -19.66 1.74
N ILE A 419 -7.10 -18.94 1.16
CA ILE A 419 -5.67 -19.28 1.25
C ILE A 419 -5.18 -19.03 2.67
N GLU A 420 -5.46 -17.88 3.27
CA GLU A 420 -5.06 -17.56 4.65
C GLU A 420 -5.56 -18.63 5.65
N ALA A 421 -6.80 -19.08 5.49
CA ALA A 421 -7.39 -20.11 6.36
C ALA A 421 -6.64 -21.47 6.34
N ILE A 422 -5.92 -21.78 5.28
CA ILE A 422 -5.11 -23.00 5.20
C ILE A 422 -3.66 -22.79 5.64
N LEU A 423 -3.16 -21.55 5.58
CA LEU A 423 -1.81 -21.20 6.09
C LEU A 423 -1.76 -21.22 7.63
N ASN A 424 -2.85 -20.87 8.30
CA ASN A 424 -2.97 -20.75 9.75
C ASN A 424 -3.40 -22.06 10.47
N ARG A 425 -3.39 -23.21 9.81
CA ARG A 425 -3.87 -24.50 10.36
C ARG A 425 -2.75 -25.39 10.96
N ASP A 426 -1.57 -24.84 11.24
CA ASP A 426 -0.48 -25.59 11.91
C ASP A 426 -0.42 -25.26 13.39
#